data_bbf99849aa0bd11617781eb622e59a6c
#
_entry.id   bbf99849aa0bd11617781eb622e59a6c
#
_cell.length_a   1.000
_cell.length_b   1.000
_cell.length_c   1.000
_cell.angle_alpha   90.00
_cell.angle_beta   90.00
_cell.angle_gamma   90.00
#
_symmetry.space_group_name_H-M   'P 1'
#
loop_
_entity.id
_entity.type
_entity.pdbx_description
1 polymer ?
#
loop_
_entity_poly.entity_id
_entity_poly.type
_entity_poly.pdbx_seq_one_letter_code
_entity_poly.pdbx_strand_id
1 'polypeptide(L)'
;MKLKNILFVLFIGLYIQSSFAQIDKDTLSIDKDTLRVLFVGNSFSYFYNLPQVINAMSEYSKKVHIETRTSLVGGSNISQHLNQTKGTQTIEILNNQTFDYVVINHHSLATIEDPDGFFESSKQMVELVRNKNAVPVFMMTWAYHSNPLMIETIATAYHDMGKKLGVDVVPCGNLFAETRKWRPDLNMFDDDDKHPSKHGTYLNALAFFKYFTNEKTTEIPKRITSVDKNGQELWLLFLSQENADFLQHLVDQYDFKTRLN
;
A
#
# COMPACT_ATOMS: atom_id res chain seq x y z
N MET A 1 -69.98 64.87 -21.57
CA MET A 1 -69.32 63.61 -21.96
C MET A 1 -67.98 63.60 -21.36
N LYS A 2 -67.75 62.68 -20.43
CA LYS A 2 -66.49 62.61 -19.63
C LYS A 2 -65.54 61.54 -20.18
N LEU A 3 -64.39 61.99 -20.62
CA LEU A 3 -63.26 61.06 -20.99
C LEU A 3 -62.63 60.46 -19.76
N LYS A 4 -62.59 59.19 -19.69
CA LYS A 4 -61.85 58.43 -18.60
C LYS A 4 -60.44 58.15 -19.10
N ASN A 5 -59.48 58.73 -18.43
CA ASN A 5 -58.07 58.41 -18.62
C ASN A 5 -57.76 57.00 -18.02
N ILE A 6 -57.28 56.09 -18.84
CA ILE A 6 -56.74 54.81 -18.38
C ILE A 6 -55.23 54.98 -18.31
N LEU A 7 -54.72 54.90 -17.06
CA LEU A 7 -53.29 54.93 -16.74
C LEU A 7 -52.72 53.49 -16.90
N PHE A 8 -51.87 53.32 -17.92
CA PHE A 8 -51.19 52.05 -18.13
C PHE A 8 -49.87 52.06 -17.30
N VAL A 9 -49.82 51.32 -16.20
CA VAL A 9 -48.59 51.14 -15.38
C VAL A 9 -47.85 50.03 -16.00
N LEU A 10 -46.69 50.31 -16.63
CA LEU A 10 -45.72 49.33 -17.12
C LEU A 10 -44.87 48.89 -15.91
N PHE A 11 -45.08 47.64 -15.46
CA PHE A 11 -44.20 46.97 -14.52
C PHE A 11 -42.98 46.43 -15.30
N ILE A 12 -41.85 47.11 -15.20
CA ILE A 12 -40.56 46.59 -15.65
C ILE A 12 -40.03 45.70 -14.51
N GLY A 13 -40.26 44.40 -14.67
CA GLY A 13 -39.62 43.39 -13.79
C GLY A 13 -38.13 43.28 -14.11
N LEU A 14 -37.25 43.76 -13.26
CA LEU A 14 -35.85 43.48 -13.32
C LEU A 14 -35.64 41.99 -12.91
N TYR A 15 -35.40 41.13 -13.88
CA TYR A 15 -34.85 39.81 -13.65
C TYR A 15 -33.36 39.95 -13.31
N ILE A 16 -33.03 39.91 -12.02
CA ILE A 16 -31.66 39.70 -11.57
C ILE A 16 -31.36 38.21 -11.76
N GLN A 17 -30.76 37.86 -12.90
CA GLN A 17 -30.12 36.55 -13.06
C GLN A 17 -28.88 36.55 -12.17
N SER A 18 -28.98 35.93 -10.98
CA SER A 18 -27.84 35.52 -10.22
C SER A 18 -27.14 34.40 -11.00
N SER A 19 -26.13 34.78 -11.78
CA SER A 19 -25.17 33.83 -12.32
C SER A 19 -24.43 33.20 -11.11
N PHE A 20 -24.93 32.06 -10.65
CA PHE A 20 -24.06 31.14 -9.88
C PHE A 20 -22.95 30.75 -10.84
N ALA A 21 -21.77 31.32 -10.64
CA ALA A 21 -20.57 30.79 -11.22
C ALA A 21 -20.44 29.34 -10.70
N GLN A 22 -20.76 28.42 -11.60
CA GLN A 22 -20.43 27.03 -11.45
C GLN A 22 -18.90 27.05 -11.38
N ILE A 23 -18.35 26.88 -10.17
CA ILE A 23 -16.93 26.64 -9.99
C ILE A 23 -16.71 25.31 -10.69
N ASP A 24 -16.19 25.38 -11.91
CA ASP A 24 -15.69 24.23 -12.62
C ASP A 24 -14.67 23.57 -11.68
N LYS A 25 -15.03 22.37 -11.23
CA LYS A 25 -14.10 21.43 -10.62
C LYS A 25 -13.17 20.84 -11.69
N ASP A 26 -12.68 21.65 -12.58
CA ASP A 26 -11.40 21.42 -13.21
C ASP A 26 -10.31 21.76 -12.19
N THR A 27 -10.33 21.00 -11.12
CA THR A 27 -9.16 20.80 -10.28
C THR A 27 -8.06 20.43 -11.27
N LEU A 28 -7.04 21.28 -11.36
CA LEU A 28 -5.76 20.97 -11.94
C LEU A 28 -5.44 19.52 -11.59
N SER A 29 -5.66 18.59 -12.50
CA SER A 29 -5.16 17.23 -12.36
C SER A 29 -3.65 17.40 -12.39
N ILE A 30 -3.03 17.38 -11.21
CA ILE A 30 -1.58 17.23 -11.11
C ILE A 30 -1.34 15.90 -11.82
N ASP A 31 -0.65 15.96 -12.96
CA ASP A 31 -0.25 14.76 -13.69
C ASP A 31 0.72 14.01 -12.78
N LYS A 32 0.19 13.00 -12.08
CA LYS A 32 0.97 12.19 -11.15
C LYS A 32 1.73 11.16 -11.95
N ASP A 33 3.01 11.00 -11.65
CA ASP A 33 3.77 9.87 -12.16
C ASP A 33 3.11 8.56 -11.72
N THR A 34 2.85 7.66 -12.67
CA THR A 34 2.27 6.36 -12.36
C THR A 34 3.38 5.34 -12.15
N LEU A 35 3.43 4.73 -10.97
CA LEU A 35 4.28 3.58 -10.66
C LEU A 35 3.48 2.27 -10.77
N ARG A 36 3.95 1.36 -11.61
CA ARG A 36 3.39 0.02 -11.75
C ARG A 36 4.13 -0.93 -10.85
N VAL A 37 3.44 -1.49 -9.86
CA VAL A 37 4.03 -2.32 -8.82
C VAL A 37 3.41 -3.72 -8.84
N LEU A 38 4.24 -4.75 -9.06
CA LEU A 38 3.83 -6.14 -8.92
C LEU A 38 4.14 -6.65 -7.51
N PHE A 39 3.15 -7.19 -6.82
CA PHE A 39 3.33 -7.91 -5.56
C PHE A 39 3.43 -9.41 -5.82
N VAL A 40 4.56 -10.01 -5.44
CA VAL A 40 4.85 -11.45 -5.54
C VAL A 40 4.96 -12.02 -4.15
N GLY A 41 4.18 -13.08 -3.84
CA GLY A 41 4.23 -13.69 -2.51
C GLY A 41 2.96 -14.46 -2.13
N ASN A 42 2.55 -14.29 -0.89
CA ASN A 42 1.55 -15.14 -0.27
C ASN A 42 0.48 -14.36 0.52
N SER A 43 -0.16 -15.02 1.47
CA SER A 43 -1.24 -14.45 2.28
C SER A 43 -0.84 -13.23 3.10
N PHE A 44 0.40 -13.10 3.49
CA PHE A 44 0.89 -11.91 4.21
C PHE A 44 0.74 -10.63 3.38
N SER A 45 0.72 -10.75 2.06
CA SER A 45 0.50 -9.64 1.14
C SER A 45 -0.94 -9.46 0.68
N TYR A 46 -1.82 -10.48 0.75
CA TYR A 46 -3.19 -10.29 0.28
C TYR A 46 -4.24 -10.13 1.38
N PHE A 47 -3.93 -10.41 2.66
CA PHE A 47 -4.88 -10.16 3.74
C PHE A 47 -5.32 -8.70 3.73
N TYR A 48 -6.62 -8.48 3.89
CA TYR A 48 -7.27 -7.17 3.77
C TYR A 48 -6.88 -6.41 2.48
N ASN A 49 -6.57 -7.14 1.40
CA ASN A 49 -6.24 -6.56 0.09
C ASN A 49 -5.12 -5.50 0.13
N LEU A 50 -4.02 -5.77 0.84
CA LEU A 50 -2.91 -4.83 1.00
C LEU A 50 -2.52 -4.10 -0.30
N PRO A 51 -2.33 -4.76 -1.47
CA PRO A 51 -1.97 -4.05 -2.71
C PRO A 51 -3.04 -3.05 -3.15
N GLN A 52 -4.33 -3.38 -3.02
CA GLN A 52 -5.42 -2.45 -3.34
C GLN A 52 -5.52 -1.30 -2.34
N VAL A 53 -5.21 -1.54 -1.06
CA VAL A 53 -5.13 -0.49 -0.03
C VAL A 53 -4.00 0.49 -0.37
N ILE A 54 -2.83 0.02 -0.81
CA ILE A 54 -1.72 0.86 -1.25
C ILE A 54 -2.11 1.70 -2.47
N ASN A 55 -2.75 1.08 -3.47
CA ASN A 55 -3.28 1.81 -4.62
C ASN A 55 -4.23 2.93 -4.18
N ALA A 56 -5.24 2.61 -3.35
CA ALA A 56 -6.20 3.59 -2.84
C ALA A 56 -5.53 4.69 -1.99
N MET A 57 -4.52 4.36 -1.18
CA MET A 57 -3.74 5.37 -0.43
C MET A 57 -2.96 6.30 -1.35
N SER A 58 -2.52 5.85 -2.53
CA SER A 58 -1.77 6.68 -3.47
C SER A 58 -2.60 7.83 -4.07
N GLU A 59 -3.94 7.77 -3.97
CA GLU A 59 -4.80 8.88 -4.35
C GLU A 59 -4.56 10.14 -3.49
N TYR A 60 -4.04 9.95 -2.26
CA TYR A 60 -3.67 11.05 -1.36
C TYR A 60 -2.24 11.55 -1.59
N SER A 61 -1.43 10.89 -2.42
CA SER A 61 -0.12 11.41 -2.83
C SER A 61 -0.28 12.58 -3.78
N LYS A 62 0.62 13.57 -3.63
CA LYS A 62 0.69 14.73 -4.53
C LYS A 62 1.55 14.47 -5.78
N LYS A 63 2.31 13.38 -5.79
CA LYS A 63 3.35 13.13 -6.81
C LYS A 63 3.13 11.84 -7.59
N VAL A 64 2.65 10.81 -6.93
CA VAL A 64 2.68 9.44 -7.45
C VAL A 64 1.31 8.78 -7.34
N HIS A 65 0.87 8.14 -8.42
CA HIS A 65 -0.21 7.16 -8.42
C HIS A 65 0.40 5.76 -8.47
N ILE A 66 -0.03 4.83 -7.61
CA ILE A 66 0.53 3.47 -7.54
C ILE A 66 -0.48 2.47 -8.09
N GLU A 67 -0.25 2.00 -9.31
CA GLU A 67 -1.00 0.88 -9.88
C GLU A 67 -0.44 -0.45 -9.36
N THR A 68 -1.26 -1.25 -8.72
CA THR A 68 -0.83 -2.54 -8.17
C THR A 68 -1.35 -3.73 -8.98
N ARG A 69 -0.47 -4.71 -9.18
CA ARG A 69 -0.80 -6.04 -9.72
C ARG A 69 -0.31 -7.09 -8.75
N THR A 70 -0.85 -8.29 -8.84
CA THR A 70 -0.55 -9.34 -7.87
C THR A 70 -0.27 -10.67 -8.53
N SER A 71 0.73 -11.38 -8.02
CA SER A 71 0.95 -12.82 -8.14
C SER A 71 1.07 -13.38 -6.73
N LEU A 72 -0.07 -13.57 -6.05
CA LEU A 72 -0.16 -13.93 -4.64
C LEU A 72 -0.91 -15.26 -4.49
N VAL A 73 -0.28 -16.25 -3.87
CA VAL A 73 -0.87 -17.57 -3.64
C VAL A 73 -0.67 -17.96 -2.17
N GLY A 74 -1.77 -18.35 -1.49
CA GLY A 74 -1.73 -18.68 -0.06
C GLY A 74 -0.69 -19.73 0.29
N GLY A 75 0.19 -19.43 1.26
CA GLY A 75 1.27 -20.30 1.72
C GLY A 75 2.33 -20.63 0.65
N SER A 76 2.44 -19.85 -0.43
CA SER A 76 3.52 -20.02 -1.41
C SER A 76 4.84 -19.46 -0.87
N ASN A 77 5.93 -19.99 -1.40
CA ASN A 77 7.28 -19.46 -1.23
C ASN A 77 7.85 -18.98 -2.58
N ILE A 78 8.96 -18.26 -2.54
CA ILE A 78 9.55 -17.66 -3.76
C ILE A 78 10.03 -18.70 -4.76
N SER A 79 10.54 -19.87 -4.33
CA SER A 79 10.89 -20.95 -5.24
C SER A 79 9.70 -21.45 -6.04
N GLN A 80 8.50 -21.49 -5.46
CA GLN A 80 7.27 -21.87 -6.17
C GLN A 80 6.88 -20.81 -7.22
N HIS A 81 7.09 -19.52 -6.95
CA HIS A 81 6.90 -18.45 -7.93
C HIS A 81 7.88 -18.53 -9.09
N LEU A 82 9.15 -18.85 -8.81
CA LEU A 82 10.19 -19.06 -9.85
C LEU A 82 9.89 -20.28 -10.73
N ASN A 83 9.40 -21.36 -10.13
CA ASN A 83 9.14 -22.62 -10.83
C ASN A 83 7.70 -22.76 -11.36
N GLN A 84 6.88 -21.72 -11.23
CA GLN A 84 5.47 -21.70 -11.65
C GLN A 84 4.66 -22.90 -11.08
N THR A 85 4.95 -23.29 -9.85
CA THR A 85 4.21 -24.34 -9.16
C THR A 85 3.16 -23.75 -8.22
N LYS A 86 2.30 -24.58 -7.65
CA LYS A 86 1.22 -24.17 -6.73
C LYS A 86 0.24 -23.11 -7.31
N GLY A 87 0.11 -23.05 -8.66
CA GLY A 87 -0.77 -22.09 -9.31
C GLY A 87 -0.24 -20.64 -9.36
N THR A 88 1.06 -20.45 -9.11
CA THR A 88 1.69 -19.13 -9.25
C THR A 88 1.84 -18.76 -10.74
N GLN A 89 1.69 -17.47 -11.05
CA GLN A 89 1.73 -16.94 -12.42
C GLN A 89 2.79 -15.85 -12.60
N THR A 90 3.77 -15.78 -11.70
CA THR A 90 4.74 -14.68 -11.66
C THR A 90 5.53 -14.53 -12.95
N ILE A 91 6.03 -15.64 -13.51
CA ILE A 91 6.83 -15.62 -14.74
C ILE A 91 5.98 -15.16 -15.93
N GLU A 92 4.75 -15.68 -16.03
CA GLU A 92 3.81 -15.28 -17.09
C GLU A 92 3.49 -13.79 -17.02
N ILE A 93 3.19 -13.26 -15.82
CA ILE A 93 2.91 -11.83 -15.62
C ILE A 93 4.12 -10.98 -16.00
N LEU A 94 5.33 -11.34 -15.55
CA LEU A 94 6.56 -10.61 -15.86
C LEU A 94 6.97 -10.73 -17.34
N ASN A 95 6.52 -11.74 -18.06
CA ASN A 95 6.75 -11.86 -19.50
C ASN A 95 5.80 -11.00 -20.33
N ASN A 96 4.58 -10.78 -19.84
CA ASN A 96 3.52 -10.13 -20.59
C ASN A 96 3.28 -8.66 -20.20
N GLN A 97 3.83 -8.20 -19.07
CA GLN A 97 3.61 -6.86 -18.53
C GLN A 97 4.93 -6.26 -18.02
N THR A 98 5.03 -4.95 -18.05
CA THR A 98 6.17 -4.19 -17.51
C THR A 98 5.80 -3.55 -16.18
N PHE A 99 6.75 -3.54 -15.26
CA PHE A 99 6.60 -2.96 -13.92
C PHE A 99 7.80 -2.07 -13.61
N ASP A 100 7.58 -1.04 -12.80
CA ASP A 100 8.65 -0.20 -12.26
C ASP A 100 9.28 -0.89 -11.04
N TYR A 101 8.43 -1.53 -10.22
CA TYR A 101 8.84 -2.26 -9.02
C TYR A 101 8.20 -3.64 -8.94
N VAL A 102 8.94 -4.57 -8.32
CA VAL A 102 8.42 -5.88 -7.90
C VAL A 102 8.68 -6.05 -6.40
N VAL A 103 7.60 -6.08 -5.62
CA VAL A 103 7.65 -6.36 -4.18
C VAL A 103 7.68 -7.86 -3.97
N ILE A 104 8.69 -8.34 -3.26
CA ILE A 104 8.94 -9.76 -3.00
C ILE A 104 8.65 -10.04 -1.53
N ASN A 105 7.64 -10.88 -1.26
CA ASN A 105 7.25 -11.33 0.06
C ASN A 105 7.50 -12.83 0.23
N HIS A 106 8.40 -13.18 1.13
CA HIS A 106 8.72 -14.58 1.46
C HIS A 106 7.67 -15.23 2.34
N HIS A 107 7.74 -16.56 2.44
CA HIS A 107 7.02 -17.32 3.47
C HIS A 107 7.44 -16.83 4.86
N SER A 108 6.49 -16.76 5.78
CA SER A 108 6.66 -16.14 7.11
C SER A 108 7.82 -16.69 7.93
N LEU A 109 8.11 -18.00 7.81
CA LEU A 109 9.18 -18.69 8.54
C LEU A 109 10.42 -18.94 7.68
N ALA A 110 10.51 -18.46 6.46
CA ALA A 110 11.60 -18.75 5.54
C ALA A 110 13.00 -18.45 6.13
N THR A 111 13.11 -17.32 6.84
CA THR A 111 14.37 -16.90 7.48
C THR A 111 14.82 -17.79 8.64
N ILE A 112 13.92 -18.59 9.20
CA ILE A 112 14.12 -19.42 10.40
C ILE A 112 14.27 -20.89 10.03
N GLU A 113 13.37 -21.38 9.17
CA GLU A 113 13.28 -22.80 8.81
C GLU A 113 14.23 -23.18 7.68
N ASP A 114 14.49 -22.26 6.74
CA ASP A 114 15.33 -22.49 5.55
C ASP A 114 16.08 -21.21 5.15
N PRO A 115 17.06 -20.74 5.96
CA PRO A 115 17.80 -19.50 5.66
C PRO A 115 18.57 -19.56 4.33
N ASP A 116 19.11 -20.71 3.95
CA ASP A 116 19.85 -20.89 2.70
C ASP A 116 18.90 -20.81 1.50
N GLY A 117 17.76 -21.51 1.54
CA GLY A 117 16.72 -21.42 0.52
C GLY A 117 16.07 -20.05 0.45
N PHE A 118 15.93 -19.36 1.59
CA PHE A 118 15.48 -17.96 1.63
C PHE A 118 16.44 -17.07 0.82
N PHE A 119 17.74 -17.14 1.05
CA PHE A 119 18.73 -16.32 0.35
C PHE A 119 18.81 -16.68 -1.14
N GLU A 120 18.91 -17.97 -1.48
CA GLU A 120 19.08 -18.42 -2.85
C GLU A 120 17.86 -18.09 -3.73
N SER A 121 16.64 -18.33 -3.24
CA SER A 121 15.43 -17.98 -3.99
C SER A 121 15.25 -16.46 -4.10
N SER A 122 15.67 -15.67 -3.09
CA SER A 122 15.71 -14.22 -3.18
C SER A 122 16.63 -13.74 -4.29
N LYS A 123 17.86 -14.27 -4.35
CA LYS A 123 18.86 -13.92 -5.35
C LYS A 123 18.32 -14.20 -6.76
N GLN A 124 17.77 -15.39 -7.00
CA GLN A 124 17.20 -15.75 -8.29
C GLN A 124 16.02 -14.84 -8.69
N MET A 125 15.13 -14.51 -7.75
CA MET A 125 14.01 -13.60 -8.02
C MET A 125 14.50 -12.18 -8.32
N VAL A 126 15.50 -11.68 -7.59
CA VAL A 126 16.12 -10.36 -7.83
C VAL A 126 16.74 -10.29 -9.22
N GLU A 127 17.50 -11.31 -9.62
CA GLU A 127 18.10 -11.41 -10.95
C GLU A 127 17.01 -11.42 -12.04
N LEU A 128 15.95 -12.22 -11.85
CA LEU A 128 14.81 -12.24 -12.77
C LEU A 128 14.15 -10.87 -12.93
N VAL A 129 13.86 -10.20 -11.81
CA VAL A 129 13.21 -8.88 -11.80
C VAL A 129 14.07 -7.84 -12.51
N ARG A 130 15.37 -7.81 -12.22
CA ARG A 130 16.33 -6.89 -12.88
C ARG A 130 16.44 -7.16 -14.39
N ASN A 131 16.40 -8.43 -14.82
CA ASN A 131 16.37 -8.80 -16.24
C ASN A 131 15.08 -8.36 -16.96
N LYS A 132 14.04 -8.01 -16.22
CA LYS A 132 12.81 -7.38 -16.72
C LYS A 132 12.81 -5.85 -16.62
N ASN A 133 13.95 -5.24 -16.31
CA ASN A 133 14.15 -3.81 -16.11
C ASN A 133 13.25 -3.22 -14.99
N ALA A 134 12.85 -4.03 -14.01
CA ALA A 134 12.12 -3.59 -12.84
C ALA A 134 13.05 -3.53 -11.60
N VAL A 135 12.67 -2.73 -10.61
CA VAL A 135 13.39 -2.60 -9.34
C VAL A 135 12.81 -3.61 -8.34
N PRO A 136 13.60 -4.58 -7.84
CA PRO A 136 13.16 -5.48 -6.78
C PRO A 136 13.13 -4.75 -5.43
N VAL A 137 12.14 -5.06 -4.60
CA VAL A 137 11.98 -4.54 -3.24
C VAL A 137 11.51 -5.69 -2.33
N PHE A 138 12.12 -5.85 -1.17
CA PHE A 138 11.66 -6.86 -0.21
C PHE A 138 10.63 -6.29 0.75
N MET A 139 9.55 -7.03 0.96
CA MET A 139 8.63 -6.83 2.07
C MET A 139 9.10 -7.69 3.24
N MET A 140 9.65 -7.08 4.28
CA MET A 140 10.06 -7.80 5.48
C MET A 140 8.82 -8.40 6.17
N THR A 141 8.85 -9.70 6.44
CA THR A 141 7.83 -10.35 7.27
C THR A 141 7.99 -9.95 8.75
N TRP A 142 7.03 -10.30 9.57
CA TRP A 142 6.99 -9.98 11.01
C TRP A 142 6.96 -11.22 11.88
N ALA A 143 7.33 -11.03 13.14
CA ALA A 143 7.21 -12.06 14.16
C ALA A 143 5.73 -12.35 14.47
N TYR A 144 5.39 -13.62 14.76
CA TYR A 144 4.05 -13.99 15.21
C TYR A 144 3.72 -13.34 16.56
N HIS A 145 2.44 -13.16 16.83
CA HIS A 145 1.99 -12.63 18.11
C HIS A 145 2.48 -13.47 19.27
N SER A 146 2.41 -14.80 19.15
CA SER A 146 2.82 -15.78 20.14
C SER A 146 4.33 -15.88 20.35
N ASN A 147 5.16 -15.44 19.38
CA ASN A 147 6.62 -15.49 19.48
C ASN A 147 7.29 -14.21 18.96
N PRO A 148 7.29 -13.12 19.74
CA PRO A 148 7.86 -11.84 19.32
C PRO A 148 9.39 -11.86 19.13
N LEU A 149 10.10 -12.81 19.73
CA LEU A 149 11.56 -12.91 19.61
C LEU A 149 12.02 -13.30 18.20
N MET A 150 11.12 -13.82 17.37
CA MET A 150 11.42 -14.10 15.95
C MET A 150 11.90 -12.85 15.20
N ILE A 151 11.53 -11.63 15.65
CA ILE A 151 11.86 -10.41 14.91
C ILE A 151 13.37 -10.20 14.76
N GLU A 152 14.18 -10.60 15.73
CA GLU A 152 15.64 -10.44 15.67
C GLU A 152 16.24 -11.24 14.51
N THR A 153 15.83 -12.53 14.39
CA THR A 153 16.27 -13.39 13.28
C THR A 153 15.73 -12.89 11.94
N ILE A 154 14.44 -12.52 11.88
CA ILE A 154 13.81 -12.04 10.65
C ILE A 154 14.49 -10.75 10.18
N ALA A 155 14.64 -9.76 11.05
CA ALA A 155 15.20 -8.47 10.70
C ALA A 155 16.66 -8.62 10.23
N THR A 156 17.48 -9.38 10.95
CA THR A 156 18.88 -9.65 10.58
C THR A 156 18.95 -10.29 9.20
N ALA A 157 18.17 -11.35 8.94
CA ALA A 157 18.19 -12.05 7.66
C ALA A 157 17.78 -11.14 6.47
N TYR A 158 16.72 -10.33 6.64
CA TYR A 158 16.30 -9.40 5.59
C TYR A 158 17.31 -8.27 5.36
N HIS A 159 17.91 -7.71 6.42
CA HIS A 159 18.94 -6.68 6.29
C HIS A 159 20.19 -7.20 5.57
N ASP A 160 20.68 -8.37 6.00
CA ASP A 160 21.84 -9.00 5.37
C ASP A 160 21.59 -9.34 3.91
N MET A 161 20.40 -9.86 3.60
CA MET A 161 20.00 -10.15 2.24
C MET A 161 19.90 -8.86 1.40
N GLY A 162 19.21 -7.85 1.90
CA GLY A 162 19.09 -6.56 1.23
C GLY A 162 20.46 -5.94 0.93
N LYS A 163 21.36 -5.94 1.91
CA LYS A 163 22.74 -5.44 1.76
C LYS A 163 23.54 -6.27 0.73
N LYS A 164 23.50 -7.60 0.82
CA LYS A 164 24.23 -8.48 -0.11
C LYS A 164 23.76 -8.37 -1.55
N LEU A 165 22.45 -8.18 -1.76
CA LEU A 165 21.85 -8.11 -3.09
C LEU A 165 21.67 -6.67 -3.62
N GLY A 166 21.94 -5.65 -2.80
CA GLY A 166 21.69 -4.24 -3.15
C GLY A 166 20.21 -3.99 -3.43
N VAL A 167 19.32 -4.45 -2.54
CA VAL A 167 17.86 -4.38 -2.67
C VAL A 167 17.27 -3.75 -1.41
N ASP A 168 16.41 -2.77 -1.59
CA ASP A 168 15.72 -2.13 -0.48
C ASP A 168 14.75 -3.08 0.22
N VAL A 169 14.60 -2.88 1.53
CA VAL A 169 13.69 -3.65 2.39
C VAL A 169 12.68 -2.70 3.03
N VAL A 170 11.39 -2.88 2.73
CA VAL A 170 10.32 -2.19 3.46
C VAL A 170 10.18 -2.85 4.83
N PRO A 171 10.39 -2.12 5.94
CA PRO A 171 10.62 -2.69 7.27
C PRO A 171 9.33 -3.05 8.02
N CYS A 172 8.38 -3.73 7.35
CA CYS A 172 7.08 -4.05 7.94
C CYS A 172 7.22 -4.79 9.28
N GLY A 173 8.14 -5.76 9.37
CA GLY A 173 8.37 -6.52 10.60
C GLY A 173 8.85 -5.67 11.77
N ASN A 174 9.76 -4.74 11.51
CA ASN A 174 10.23 -3.80 12.53
C ASN A 174 9.13 -2.86 13.01
N LEU A 175 8.28 -2.39 12.09
CA LEU A 175 7.14 -1.53 12.44
C LEU A 175 6.10 -2.27 13.28
N PHE A 176 5.86 -3.56 13.02
CA PHE A 176 5.04 -4.41 13.91
C PHE A 176 5.65 -4.51 15.32
N ALA A 177 6.96 -4.71 15.42
CA ALA A 177 7.66 -4.79 16.70
C ALA A 177 7.60 -3.46 17.48
N GLU A 178 7.81 -2.32 16.79
CA GLU A 178 7.67 -1.00 17.41
C GLU A 178 6.22 -0.71 17.84
N THR A 179 5.22 -1.10 17.03
CA THR A 179 3.81 -0.99 17.43
C THR A 179 3.55 -1.76 18.72
N ARG A 180 4.00 -3.01 18.79
CA ARG A 180 3.84 -3.85 19.98
C ARG A 180 4.49 -3.25 21.22
N LYS A 181 5.61 -2.58 21.06
CA LYS A 181 6.34 -1.92 22.16
C LYS A 181 5.58 -0.73 22.72
N TRP A 182 5.00 0.10 21.85
CA TRP A 182 4.37 1.36 22.23
C TRP A 182 2.87 1.26 22.46
N ARG A 183 2.20 0.36 21.77
CA ARG A 183 0.75 0.09 21.84
C ARG A 183 0.50 -1.43 21.88
N PRO A 184 0.87 -2.10 23.00
CA PRO A 184 0.66 -3.55 23.15
C PRO A 184 -0.85 -3.93 23.15
N ASP A 185 -1.72 -2.96 23.40
CA ASP A 185 -3.18 -3.08 23.34
C ASP A 185 -3.73 -3.09 21.90
N LEU A 186 -2.96 -2.60 20.93
CA LEU A 186 -3.41 -2.51 19.55
C LEU A 186 -3.26 -3.87 18.85
N ASN A 187 -4.40 -4.48 18.52
CA ASN A 187 -4.39 -5.76 17.82
C ASN A 187 -3.88 -5.61 16.38
N MET A 188 -2.67 -6.10 16.14
CA MET A 188 -2.00 -6.08 14.83
C MET A 188 -2.20 -7.36 14.01
N PHE A 189 -2.78 -8.39 14.62
CA PHE A 189 -2.90 -9.72 14.04
C PHE A 189 -4.37 -10.13 13.89
N ASP A 190 -4.64 -11.02 12.96
CA ASP A 190 -5.92 -11.72 12.85
C ASP A 190 -6.00 -12.82 13.92
N ASP A 191 -7.11 -13.56 13.99
CA ASP A 191 -7.39 -14.57 15.02
C ASP A 191 -6.38 -15.73 15.04
N ASP A 192 -5.57 -15.88 14.01
CA ASP A 192 -4.57 -16.93 13.90
C ASP A 192 -3.17 -16.53 14.45
N ASP A 193 -3.03 -15.34 15.02
CA ASP A 193 -1.78 -14.80 15.58
C ASP A 193 -0.64 -14.58 14.56
N LYS A 194 -0.91 -14.66 13.27
CA LYS A 194 0.11 -14.63 12.20
C LYS A 194 -0.20 -13.62 11.11
N HIS A 195 -1.40 -13.73 10.54
CA HIS A 195 -1.81 -12.81 9.49
C HIS A 195 -2.08 -11.42 10.05
N PRO A 196 -1.91 -10.38 9.24
CA PRO A 196 -2.14 -9.02 9.71
C PRO A 196 -3.63 -8.79 9.89
N SER A 197 -4.02 -8.12 10.98
CA SER A 197 -5.35 -7.54 11.13
C SER A 197 -5.52 -6.33 10.20
N LYS A 198 -6.68 -5.67 10.27
CA LYS A 198 -6.88 -4.38 9.61
C LYS A 198 -5.86 -3.31 10.03
N HIS A 199 -5.41 -3.32 11.30
CA HIS A 199 -4.37 -2.39 11.76
C HIS A 199 -3.00 -2.74 11.20
N GLY A 200 -2.65 -4.04 11.18
CA GLY A 200 -1.41 -4.52 10.58
C GLY A 200 -1.35 -4.23 9.08
N THR A 201 -2.46 -4.43 8.36
CA THR A 201 -2.52 -4.10 6.93
C THR A 201 -2.42 -2.60 6.68
N TYR A 202 -3.08 -1.76 7.51
CA TYR A 202 -2.96 -0.31 7.40
C TYR A 202 -1.51 0.15 7.62
N LEU A 203 -0.84 -0.38 8.66
CA LEU A 203 0.57 -0.10 8.93
C LEU A 203 1.47 -0.47 7.74
N ASN A 204 1.30 -1.68 7.19
CA ASN A 204 2.05 -2.12 6.01
C ASN A 204 1.80 -1.21 4.81
N ALA A 205 0.55 -0.81 4.57
CA ALA A 205 0.20 0.09 3.48
C ALA A 205 0.82 1.47 3.65
N LEU A 206 0.83 2.04 4.86
CA LEU A 206 1.54 3.29 5.17
C LEU A 206 3.05 3.17 4.91
N ALA A 207 3.66 2.03 5.28
CA ALA A 207 5.09 1.79 5.03
C ALA A 207 5.42 1.79 3.53
N PHE A 208 4.61 1.13 2.71
CA PHE A 208 4.76 1.16 1.26
C PHE A 208 4.46 2.53 0.66
N PHE A 209 3.40 3.22 1.12
CA PHE A 209 3.13 4.58 0.71
C PHE A 209 4.35 5.48 0.96
N LYS A 210 4.89 5.46 2.18
CA LYS A 210 6.09 6.21 2.55
C LYS A 210 7.29 5.85 1.69
N TYR A 211 7.51 4.57 1.44
CA TYR A 211 8.62 4.08 0.62
C TYR A 211 8.53 4.61 -0.82
N PHE A 212 7.39 4.47 -1.48
CA PHE A 212 7.23 4.85 -2.87
C PHE A 212 7.11 6.37 -3.11
N THR A 213 6.50 7.10 -2.19
CA THR A 213 6.23 8.53 -2.38
C THR A 213 7.21 9.45 -1.67
N ASN A 214 7.85 8.97 -0.62
CA ASN A 214 8.62 9.76 0.36
C ASN A 214 7.81 10.92 0.98
N GLU A 215 6.48 10.81 0.98
CA GLU A 215 5.58 11.80 1.57
C GLU A 215 5.22 11.42 3.02
N LYS A 216 4.70 12.38 3.78
CA LYS A 216 4.17 12.11 5.13
C LYS A 216 2.89 11.28 5.03
N THR A 217 2.70 10.39 6.00
CA THR A 217 1.51 9.53 6.07
C THR A 217 0.38 10.13 6.90
N THR A 218 0.63 11.21 7.61
CA THR A 218 -0.35 11.89 8.48
C THR A 218 -1.56 12.48 7.75
N GLU A 219 -1.50 12.61 6.42
CA GLU A 219 -2.64 13.06 5.61
C GLU A 219 -3.51 11.89 5.08
N ILE A 220 -3.08 10.64 5.28
CA ILE A 220 -3.83 9.46 4.86
C ILE A 220 -5.05 9.25 5.77
N PRO A 221 -6.28 9.14 5.24
CA PRO A 221 -7.44 9.02 6.10
C PRO A 221 -7.49 7.67 6.84
N LYS A 222 -8.17 7.64 7.97
CA LYS A 222 -8.44 6.41 8.73
C LYS A 222 -9.39 5.43 8.02
N ARG A 223 -10.10 5.92 7.02
CA ARG A 223 -11.02 5.16 6.19
C ARG A 223 -10.48 5.15 4.77
N ILE A 224 -10.14 3.97 4.29
CA ILE A 224 -9.67 3.76 2.94
C ILE A 224 -10.79 3.10 2.13
N THR A 225 -11.14 3.72 1.03
CA THR A 225 -12.13 3.22 0.08
C THR A 225 -11.51 3.13 -1.31
N SER A 226 -12.12 2.38 -2.18
CA SER A 226 -11.82 2.26 -3.61
C SER A 226 -13.11 2.25 -4.38
N VAL A 227 -13.05 2.21 -5.69
CA VAL A 227 -14.21 2.09 -6.55
C VAL A 227 -14.06 0.82 -7.39
N ASP A 228 -15.12 0.01 -7.48
CA ASP A 228 -15.12 -1.17 -8.32
C ASP A 228 -15.32 -0.81 -9.81
N LYS A 229 -15.26 -1.83 -10.68
CA LYS A 229 -15.46 -1.66 -12.14
C LYS A 229 -16.86 -1.14 -12.55
N ASN A 230 -17.83 -1.18 -11.63
CA ASN A 230 -19.20 -0.69 -11.85
C ASN A 230 -19.40 0.71 -11.26
N GLY A 231 -18.37 1.33 -10.70
CA GLY A 231 -18.44 2.63 -10.04
C GLY A 231 -18.97 2.59 -8.60
N GLN A 232 -19.07 1.41 -7.98
CA GLN A 232 -19.54 1.27 -6.59
C GLN A 232 -18.40 1.44 -5.60
N GLU A 233 -18.64 2.20 -4.53
CA GLU A 233 -17.66 2.38 -3.46
C GLU A 233 -17.43 1.08 -2.71
N LEU A 234 -16.17 0.69 -2.59
CA LEU A 234 -15.68 -0.45 -1.80
C LEU A 234 -14.98 0.05 -0.54
N TRP A 235 -15.39 -0.44 0.61
CA TRP A 235 -14.73 -0.16 1.88
C TRP A 235 -13.60 -1.17 2.08
N LEU A 236 -12.35 -0.69 2.03
CA LEU A 236 -11.18 -1.53 2.19
C LEU A 236 -10.76 -1.62 3.66
N LEU A 237 -10.56 -0.49 4.33
CA LEU A 237 -10.15 -0.42 5.73
C LEU A 237 -10.87 0.72 6.45
N PHE A 238 -11.14 0.51 7.76
CA PHE A 238 -11.63 1.54 8.65
C PHE A 238 -11.05 1.36 10.07
N LEU A 239 -10.36 2.38 10.56
CA LEU A 239 -9.76 2.44 11.89
C LEU A 239 -10.40 3.54 12.74
N SER A 240 -10.17 3.50 14.05
CA SER A 240 -10.42 4.68 14.89
C SER A 240 -9.42 5.80 14.53
N GLN A 241 -9.76 7.05 14.82
CA GLN A 241 -8.85 8.17 14.58
C GLN A 241 -7.54 8.00 15.36
N GLU A 242 -7.65 7.67 16.64
CA GLU A 242 -6.51 7.45 17.53
C GLU A 242 -5.52 6.40 16.99
N ASN A 243 -6.04 5.25 16.51
CA ASN A 243 -5.20 4.18 15.98
C ASN A 243 -4.55 4.56 14.65
N ALA A 244 -5.28 5.26 13.77
CA ALA A 244 -4.73 5.75 12.52
C ALA A 244 -3.61 6.76 12.77
N ASP A 245 -3.86 7.77 13.64
CA ASP A 245 -2.88 8.80 13.99
C ASP A 245 -1.60 8.18 14.58
N PHE A 246 -1.75 7.22 15.49
CA PHE A 246 -0.61 6.52 16.07
C PHE A 246 0.24 5.81 15.01
N LEU A 247 -0.39 5.02 14.13
CA LEU A 247 0.33 4.26 13.10
C LEU A 247 0.99 5.17 12.06
N GLN A 248 0.35 6.27 11.69
CA GLN A 248 0.91 7.29 10.80
C GLN A 248 2.14 7.95 11.41
N HIS A 249 2.05 8.42 12.65
CA HIS A 249 3.19 9.02 13.34
C HIS A 249 4.34 8.02 13.49
N LEU A 250 4.04 6.76 13.81
CA LEU A 250 5.06 5.71 13.90
C LEU A 250 5.82 5.56 12.58
N VAL A 251 5.12 5.47 11.45
CA VAL A 251 5.74 5.34 10.12
C VAL A 251 6.52 6.60 9.74
N ASP A 252 5.99 7.79 10.03
CA ASP A 252 6.66 9.06 9.69
C ASP A 252 7.92 9.31 10.51
N GLN A 253 7.99 8.79 11.73
CA GLN A 253 9.17 8.88 12.60
C GLN A 253 10.18 7.75 12.38
N TYR A 254 9.77 6.66 11.72
CA TYR A 254 10.66 5.54 11.48
C TYR A 254 11.68 5.88 10.39
N ASP A 255 12.96 5.64 10.69
CA ASP A 255 14.03 5.86 9.72
C ASP A 255 14.18 4.64 8.80
N PHE A 256 13.70 4.78 7.58
CA PHE A 256 13.77 3.75 6.53
C PHE A 256 15.21 3.56 6.00
N LYS A 257 16.12 4.52 6.19
CA LYS A 257 17.47 4.53 5.61
C LYS A 257 18.54 3.99 6.54
N THR A 258 18.39 4.11 7.84
CA THR A 258 19.48 3.89 8.82
C THR A 258 19.82 2.41 9.05
N ARG A 259 19.08 1.47 8.53
CA ARG A 259 19.30 0.03 8.79
C ARG A 259 19.82 -0.75 7.58
N LEU A 260 20.15 -0.07 6.49
CA LEU A 260 20.88 -0.65 5.35
C LEU A 260 22.39 -0.37 5.39
N ASN A 261 22.88 0.37 6.42
CA ASN A 261 24.29 0.69 6.63
C ASN A 261 24.95 -0.23 7.66
#